data_c0de1ffd0ba0029f3309b40677e33706
#
_entry.id   c0de1ffd0ba0029f3309b40677e33706
#
_cell.length_a   1.000
_cell.length_b   1.000
_cell.length_c   1.000
_cell.angle_alpha   90.00
_cell.angle_beta   90.00
_cell.angle_gamma   90.00
#
_symmetry.space_group_name_H-M   'P 1'
#
loop_
_entity.id
_entity.type
_entity.pdbx_description
1 polymer ?
#
loop_
_entity_poly.entity_id
_entity_poly.type
_entity_poly.pdbx_seq_one_letter_code
_entity_poly.pdbx_strand_id
1 'polypeptide(L)'
;MTSSEDASAQLESAHQRSKAVWDAMAPGWHARREEMWQKSHPVSEWMIRKLDPQPGDIVLELAAGLADTGFMAARLVGETGRVIVTDFAPEMVAAARRRAEEIGVKNAEFRVLDAERMDLKTESVDGVLSRWGYMLMIDPAAAFAETRRVLRPGGRLAFSVFGAPERNPWASLPGRVLVGQGYIPPPEPEAPGILAMADPGRVRELVVGAGFAEPEIEEVSFRWTFADQDAYWRFLTEVAGAIGSVLRTLPPEVQAQVREQVNEAAEPFRSGKGYDLPAVCLNVVTR
;
A
#
# COMPACT_ATOMS: atom_id res chain seq x y z
N MET A 1 -17.04 -14.14 25.91
CA MET A 1 -17.11 -12.67 25.77
C MET A 1 -15.75 -12.15 26.24
N THR A 2 -14.85 -11.80 25.32
CA THR A 2 -13.61 -11.10 25.64
C THR A 2 -13.96 -9.73 26.23
N SER A 3 -13.27 -9.31 27.28
CA SER A 3 -13.50 -7.99 27.86
C SER A 3 -13.11 -6.90 26.86
N SER A 4 -13.70 -5.72 26.97
CA SER A 4 -13.34 -4.56 26.11
C SER A 4 -11.84 -4.23 26.20
N GLU A 5 -11.21 -4.51 27.34
CA GLU A 5 -9.78 -4.34 27.58
C GLU A 5 -8.94 -5.34 26.76
N ASP A 6 -9.38 -6.62 26.69
CA ASP A 6 -8.71 -7.66 25.91
C ASP A 6 -8.74 -7.34 24.41
N ALA A 7 -9.88 -6.85 23.89
CA ALA A 7 -10.02 -6.45 22.48
C ALA A 7 -9.12 -5.26 22.15
N SER A 8 -9.04 -4.25 23.03
CA SER A 8 -8.17 -3.09 22.86
C SER A 8 -6.69 -3.47 22.86
N ALA A 9 -6.27 -4.38 23.77
CA ALA A 9 -4.90 -4.87 23.84
C ALA A 9 -4.51 -5.70 22.59
N GLN A 10 -5.44 -6.48 22.05
CA GLN A 10 -5.23 -7.25 20.82
C GLN A 10 -5.07 -6.33 19.62
N LEU A 11 -5.88 -5.28 19.50
CA LEU A 11 -5.81 -4.27 18.45
C LEU A 11 -4.46 -3.53 18.49
N GLU A 12 -4.06 -3.05 19.66
CA GLU A 12 -2.77 -2.38 19.86
C GLU A 12 -1.59 -3.30 19.47
N SER A 13 -1.65 -4.57 19.88
CA SER A 13 -0.64 -5.56 19.50
C SER A 13 -0.59 -5.81 18.00
N ALA A 14 -1.73 -5.77 17.30
CA ALA A 14 -1.80 -5.90 15.84
C ALA A 14 -1.15 -4.68 15.15
N HIS A 15 -1.42 -3.46 15.62
CA HIS A 15 -0.78 -2.24 15.12
C HIS A 15 0.73 -2.28 15.30
N GLN A 16 1.22 -2.69 16.46
CA GLN A 16 2.66 -2.80 16.73
C GLN A 16 3.34 -3.82 15.82
N ARG A 17 2.71 -4.99 15.59
CA ARG A 17 3.24 -5.99 14.64
C ARG A 17 3.29 -5.48 13.21
N SER A 18 2.21 -4.86 12.74
CA SER A 18 2.16 -4.28 11.40
C SER A 18 3.24 -3.22 11.21
N LYS A 19 3.39 -2.31 12.19
CA LYS A 19 4.43 -1.28 12.19
C LYS A 19 5.83 -1.88 12.09
N ALA A 20 6.14 -2.89 12.89
CA ALA A 20 7.44 -3.56 12.85
C ALA A 20 7.74 -4.21 11.49
N VAL A 21 6.72 -4.77 10.82
CA VAL A 21 6.84 -5.31 9.46
C VAL A 21 7.25 -4.22 8.48
N TRP A 22 6.58 -3.06 8.50
CA TRP A 22 6.85 -1.98 7.55
C TRP A 22 8.15 -1.22 7.84
N ASP A 23 8.51 -1.04 9.11
CA ASP A 23 9.84 -0.53 9.49
C ASP A 23 10.95 -1.44 8.93
N ALA A 24 10.79 -2.76 9.04
CA ALA A 24 11.75 -3.73 8.52
C ALA A 24 11.80 -3.81 6.98
N MET A 25 10.73 -3.39 6.28
CA MET A 25 10.66 -3.35 4.81
C MET A 25 11.25 -2.08 4.20
N ALA A 26 11.35 -0.99 4.96
CA ALA A 26 11.77 0.31 4.42
C ALA A 26 13.11 0.27 3.66
N PRO A 27 14.18 -0.45 4.10
CA PRO A 27 15.42 -0.55 3.34
C PRO A 27 15.23 -1.22 1.97
N GLY A 28 14.43 -2.29 1.88
CA GLY A 28 14.14 -3.00 0.64
C GLY A 28 13.34 -2.13 -0.35
N TRP A 29 12.35 -1.42 0.15
CA TRP A 29 11.58 -0.45 -0.63
C TRP A 29 12.47 0.65 -1.20
N HIS A 30 13.37 1.21 -0.37
CA HIS A 30 14.33 2.21 -0.83
C HIS A 30 15.26 1.66 -1.91
N ALA A 31 15.85 0.49 -1.69
CA ALA A 31 16.78 -0.13 -2.62
C ALA A 31 16.15 -0.47 -3.98
N ARG A 32 14.84 -0.84 -4.00
CA ARG A 32 14.12 -1.24 -5.23
C ARG A 32 13.17 -0.19 -5.77
N ARG A 33 13.20 1.01 -5.19
CA ARG A 33 12.26 2.08 -5.52
C ARG A 33 12.17 2.32 -7.03
N GLU A 34 13.30 2.51 -7.69
CA GLU A 34 13.32 2.83 -9.12
C GLU A 34 12.72 1.70 -9.97
N GLU A 35 13.07 0.45 -9.65
CA GLU A 35 12.50 -0.72 -10.32
C GLU A 35 10.99 -0.81 -10.14
N MET A 36 10.50 -0.58 -8.92
CA MET A 36 9.06 -0.58 -8.62
C MET A 36 8.35 0.57 -9.34
N TRP A 37 8.94 1.76 -9.30
CA TRP A 37 8.38 2.94 -9.92
C TRP A 37 8.21 2.79 -11.43
N GLN A 38 9.24 2.33 -12.14
CA GLN A 38 9.19 2.11 -13.59
C GLN A 38 8.05 1.20 -14.04
N LYS A 39 7.62 0.28 -13.18
CA LYS A 39 6.55 -0.68 -13.47
C LYS A 39 5.18 -0.18 -13.03
N SER A 40 5.10 0.47 -11.88
CA SER A 40 3.83 0.82 -11.22
C SER A 40 3.40 2.28 -11.33
N HIS A 41 4.20 3.15 -11.95
CA HIS A 41 3.85 4.58 -12.09
C HIS A 41 2.49 4.84 -12.77
N PRO A 42 1.95 4.00 -13.70
CA PRO A 42 0.63 4.24 -14.27
C PRO A 42 -0.49 4.30 -13.21
N VAL A 43 -0.33 3.56 -12.10
CA VAL A 43 -1.26 3.61 -10.97
C VAL A 43 -1.27 5.02 -10.35
N SER A 44 -0.10 5.57 -10.07
CA SER A 44 0.05 6.92 -9.51
C SER A 44 -0.40 8.01 -10.48
N GLU A 45 -0.08 7.87 -11.76
CA GLU A 45 -0.52 8.83 -12.81
C GLU A 45 -2.04 8.91 -12.88
N TRP A 46 -2.73 7.77 -12.82
CA TRP A 46 -4.18 7.73 -12.78
C TRP A 46 -4.71 8.45 -11.52
N MET A 47 -4.16 8.14 -10.35
CA MET A 47 -4.58 8.75 -9.08
C MET A 47 -4.40 10.26 -9.10
N ILE A 48 -3.26 10.76 -9.56
CA ILE A 48 -2.98 12.20 -9.66
C ILE A 48 -3.93 12.89 -10.64
N ARG A 49 -4.16 12.29 -11.81
CA ARG A 49 -5.10 12.84 -12.80
C ARG A 49 -6.53 12.93 -12.25
N LYS A 50 -6.97 11.95 -11.46
CA LYS A 50 -8.33 11.93 -10.89
C LYS A 50 -8.46 12.80 -9.65
N LEU A 51 -7.42 12.89 -8.82
CA LEU A 51 -7.39 13.83 -7.71
C LEU A 51 -7.42 15.27 -8.20
N ASP A 52 -6.70 15.56 -9.31
CA ASP A 52 -6.59 16.86 -9.96
C ASP A 52 -6.14 17.96 -8.99
N PRO A 53 -4.94 17.82 -8.37
CA PRO A 53 -4.44 18.81 -7.41
C PRO A 53 -4.23 20.17 -8.07
N GLN A 54 -4.73 21.25 -7.43
CA GLN A 54 -4.61 22.60 -7.94
C GLN A 54 -3.48 23.38 -7.24
N PRO A 55 -2.89 24.40 -7.87
CA PRO A 55 -1.92 25.27 -7.22
C PRO A 55 -2.48 25.87 -5.92
N GLY A 56 -1.76 25.71 -4.83
CA GLY A 56 -2.17 26.17 -3.50
C GLY A 56 -2.87 25.11 -2.64
N ASP A 57 -3.25 23.95 -3.18
CA ASP A 57 -3.90 22.89 -2.42
C ASP A 57 -3.00 22.31 -1.34
N ILE A 58 -3.65 21.81 -0.30
CA ILE A 58 -3.06 20.95 0.74
C ILE A 58 -3.48 19.51 0.44
N VAL A 59 -2.54 18.68 0.03
CA VAL A 59 -2.77 17.26 -0.24
C VAL A 59 -2.19 16.42 0.88
N LEU A 60 -2.96 15.46 1.40
CA LEU A 60 -2.52 14.45 2.36
C LEU A 60 -2.22 13.15 1.63
N GLU A 61 -1.06 12.56 1.84
CA GLU A 61 -0.75 11.19 1.39
C GLU A 61 -0.69 10.26 2.61
N LEU A 62 -1.55 9.24 2.62
CA LEU A 62 -1.64 8.22 3.67
C LEU A 62 -0.87 6.96 3.25
N ALA A 63 -0.18 6.33 4.20
CA ALA A 63 0.66 5.15 3.97
C ALA A 63 1.59 5.37 2.76
N ALA A 64 2.30 6.50 2.78
CA ALA A 64 3.03 7.03 1.64
C ALA A 64 4.24 6.17 1.23
N GLY A 65 4.78 5.35 2.14
CA GLY A 65 6.03 4.66 1.91
C GLY A 65 7.14 5.65 1.56
N LEU A 66 7.61 5.62 0.30
CA LEU A 66 8.64 6.54 -0.20
C LEU A 66 8.07 7.83 -0.83
N ALA A 67 6.75 8.02 -0.78
CA ALA A 67 6.02 9.21 -1.21
C ALA A 67 6.14 9.57 -2.70
N ASP A 68 6.41 8.62 -3.58
CA ASP A 68 6.53 8.90 -5.01
C ASP A 68 5.26 9.53 -5.61
N THR A 69 4.06 9.10 -5.16
CA THR A 69 2.78 9.67 -5.59
C THR A 69 2.57 11.07 -5.03
N GLY A 70 2.86 11.27 -3.74
CA GLY A 70 2.78 12.58 -3.10
C GLY A 70 3.73 13.61 -3.72
N PHE A 71 4.93 13.19 -4.14
CA PHE A 71 5.86 14.09 -4.82
C PHE A 71 5.38 14.50 -6.23
N MET A 72 4.56 13.68 -6.89
CA MET A 72 3.84 14.13 -8.10
C MET A 72 2.84 15.23 -7.75
N ALA A 73 2.05 15.05 -6.68
CA ALA A 73 1.12 16.08 -6.21
C ALA A 73 1.85 17.35 -5.79
N ALA A 74 2.99 17.25 -5.08
CA ALA A 74 3.79 18.39 -4.63
C ALA A 74 4.21 19.32 -5.78
N ARG A 75 4.53 18.75 -6.93
CA ARG A 75 4.87 19.54 -8.13
C ARG A 75 3.67 20.32 -8.67
N LEU A 76 2.47 19.77 -8.59
CA LEU A 76 1.24 20.38 -9.13
C LEU A 76 0.69 21.46 -8.19
N VAL A 77 0.70 21.22 -6.88
CA VAL A 77 0.24 22.23 -5.91
C VAL A 77 1.18 23.42 -5.79
N GLY A 78 2.43 23.30 -6.26
CA GLY A 78 3.38 24.40 -6.37
C GLY A 78 3.85 24.96 -5.02
N GLU A 79 4.52 26.13 -5.07
CA GLU A 79 5.14 26.73 -3.88
C GLU A 79 4.12 27.25 -2.84
N THR A 80 2.90 27.56 -3.26
CA THR A 80 1.82 28.02 -2.38
C THR A 80 1.03 26.91 -1.74
N GLY A 81 1.11 25.69 -2.30
CA GLY A 81 0.53 24.48 -1.76
C GLY A 81 1.56 23.61 -1.04
N ARG A 82 1.10 22.51 -0.46
CA ARG A 82 1.98 21.53 0.17
C ARG A 82 1.39 20.14 0.15
N VAL A 83 2.27 19.14 0.30
CA VAL A 83 1.87 17.76 0.56
C VAL A 83 2.25 17.36 1.98
N ILE A 84 1.29 16.82 2.73
CA ILE A 84 1.53 16.20 4.04
C ILE A 84 1.75 14.70 3.76
N VAL A 85 3.00 14.29 3.78
CA VAL A 85 3.43 12.91 3.58
C VAL A 85 3.37 12.17 4.90
N THR A 86 2.55 11.13 4.98
CA THR A 86 2.37 10.38 6.22
C THR A 86 2.52 8.88 6.02
N ASP A 87 3.15 8.27 6.98
CA ASP A 87 3.18 6.81 7.12
C ASP A 87 3.17 6.48 8.60
N PHE A 88 2.67 5.33 8.95
CA PHE A 88 2.63 4.94 10.33
C PHE A 88 3.93 4.24 10.78
N ALA A 89 4.77 3.81 9.84
CA ALA A 89 6.12 3.32 10.04
C ALA A 89 7.15 4.48 10.01
N PRO A 90 7.83 4.81 11.13
CA PRO A 90 8.80 5.90 11.17
C PRO A 90 9.93 5.77 10.15
N GLU A 91 10.38 4.55 9.87
CA GLU A 91 11.45 4.30 8.88
C GLU A 91 11.01 4.63 7.45
N MET A 92 9.73 4.43 7.11
CA MET A 92 9.17 4.87 5.83
C MET A 92 9.16 6.40 5.74
N VAL A 93 8.71 7.08 6.79
CA VAL A 93 8.72 8.56 6.85
C VAL A 93 10.14 9.11 6.71
N ALA A 94 11.11 8.49 7.38
CA ALA A 94 12.51 8.87 7.28
C ALA A 94 13.07 8.65 5.86
N ALA A 95 12.69 7.56 5.20
CA ALA A 95 13.08 7.27 3.82
C ALA A 95 12.44 8.26 2.82
N ALA A 96 11.15 8.59 2.99
CA ALA A 96 10.47 9.60 2.19
C ALA A 96 11.13 10.98 2.32
N ARG A 97 11.51 11.38 3.54
CA ARG A 97 12.21 12.65 3.78
C ARG A 97 13.56 12.70 3.06
N ARG A 98 14.39 11.66 3.20
CA ARG A 98 15.66 11.56 2.45
C ARG A 98 15.43 11.67 0.95
N ARG A 99 14.38 10.99 0.46
CA ARG A 99 14.03 11.06 -0.96
C ARG A 99 13.63 12.47 -1.41
N ALA A 100 12.85 13.20 -0.63
CA ALA A 100 12.49 14.58 -0.93
C ALA A 100 13.73 15.49 -1.05
N GLU A 101 14.70 15.32 -0.15
CA GLU A 101 15.97 16.04 -0.18
C GLU A 101 16.77 15.73 -1.46
N GLU A 102 16.89 14.46 -1.84
CA GLU A 102 17.58 14.01 -3.06
C GLU A 102 17.00 14.62 -4.34
N ILE A 103 15.67 14.73 -4.42
CA ILE A 103 14.99 15.24 -5.63
C ILE A 103 14.57 16.70 -5.53
N GLY A 104 14.92 17.38 -4.42
CA GLY A 104 14.71 18.80 -4.24
C GLY A 104 13.24 19.21 -4.01
N VAL A 105 12.38 18.33 -3.46
CA VAL A 105 11.01 18.69 -3.04
C VAL A 105 11.06 19.49 -1.75
N LYS A 106 10.54 20.73 -1.77
CA LYS A 106 10.61 21.67 -0.64
C LYS A 106 9.26 21.89 0.04
N ASN A 107 8.16 21.58 -0.62
CA ASN A 107 6.79 21.81 -0.16
C ASN A 107 6.13 20.51 0.35
N ALA A 108 6.92 19.61 0.95
CA ALA A 108 6.44 18.41 1.62
C ALA A 108 6.69 18.47 3.13
N GLU A 109 5.67 18.17 3.91
CA GLU A 109 5.71 18.01 5.36
C GLU A 109 5.64 16.51 5.68
N PHE A 110 6.46 16.01 6.61
CA PHE A 110 6.57 14.56 6.90
C PHE A 110 6.13 14.28 8.33
N ARG A 111 5.17 13.39 8.52
CA ARG A 111 4.65 12.99 9.83
C ARG A 111 4.52 11.49 9.96
N VAL A 112 4.86 10.96 11.12
CA VAL A 112 4.42 9.63 11.53
C VAL A 112 2.96 9.76 11.97
N LEU A 113 2.04 9.06 11.29
CA LEU A 113 0.62 9.22 11.52
C LEU A 113 -0.11 7.91 11.22
N ASP A 114 -1.02 7.53 12.12
CA ASP A 114 -1.96 6.45 11.92
C ASP A 114 -3.19 6.96 11.17
N ALA A 115 -3.49 6.37 10.02
CA ALA A 115 -4.63 6.74 9.20
C ALA A 115 -5.99 6.39 9.82
N GLU A 116 -6.01 5.44 10.77
CA GLU A 116 -7.21 5.04 11.51
C GLU A 116 -7.54 6.03 12.64
N ARG A 117 -6.57 6.89 13.00
CA ARG A 117 -6.70 7.89 14.07
C ARG A 117 -5.81 9.10 13.80
N MET A 118 -6.26 10.02 12.96
CA MET A 118 -5.45 11.14 12.50
C MET A 118 -5.47 12.33 13.47
N ASP A 119 -4.28 12.76 13.92
CA ASP A 119 -4.11 14.04 14.60
C ASP A 119 -4.04 15.19 13.56
N LEU A 120 -5.14 15.36 12.84
CA LEU A 120 -5.37 16.43 11.88
C LEU A 120 -6.74 17.06 12.13
N LYS A 121 -6.83 18.38 11.88
CA LYS A 121 -8.09 19.11 12.03
C LYS A 121 -9.12 18.62 10.98
N THR A 122 -10.40 18.66 11.38
CA THR A 122 -11.50 18.47 10.44
C THR A 122 -11.42 19.50 9.32
N GLU A 123 -11.74 19.09 8.08
CA GLU A 123 -11.80 19.96 6.89
C GLU A 123 -10.50 20.76 6.67
N SER A 124 -9.34 20.11 6.80
CA SER A 124 -8.03 20.75 6.73
C SER A 124 -7.25 20.49 5.45
N VAL A 125 -7.67 19.53 4.62
CA VAL A 125 -6.99 19.16 3.37
C VAL A 125 -7.94 19.20 2.18
N ASP A 126 -7.42 19.51 1.00
CA ASP A 126 -8.17 19.65 -0.25
C ASP A 126 -8.26 18.30 -1.00
N GLY A 127 -7.27 17.44 -0.80
CA GLY A 127 -7.23 16.11 -1.40
C GLY A 127 -6.50 15.09 -0.55
N VAL A 128 -6.86 13.82 -0.71
CA VAL A 128 -6.17 12.69 -0.06
C VAL A 128 -5.74 11.66 -1.09
N LEU A 129 -4.51 11.16 -0.95
CA LEU A 129 -3.93 10.08 -1.74
C LEU A 129 -3.59 8.89 -0.84
N SER A 130 -3.77 7.67 -1.33
CA SER A 130 -3.22 6.47 -0.68
C SER A 130 -2.99 5.36 -1.72
N ARG A 131 -1.73 5.12 -2.07
CA ARG A 131 -1.37 4.03 -2.98
C ARG A 131 -1.04 2.78 -2.20
N TRP A 132 -1.95 1.78 -2.23
CA TRP A 132 -1.78 0.47 -1.58
C TRP A 132 -1.76 0.51 -0.05
N GLY A 133 -2.35 1.55 0.55
CA GLY A 133 -2.40 1.70 2.01
C GLY A 133 -3.64 1.07 2.64
N TYR A 134 -4.85 1.43 2.20
CA TYR A 134 -6.10 1.04 2.88
C TYR A 134 -6.29 -0.46 3.07
N MET A 135 -5.82 -1.29 2.14
CA MET A 135 -5.89 -2.74 2.25
C MET A 135 -5.03 -3.33 3.38
N LEU A 136 -4.12 -2.55 3.94
CA LEU A 136 -3.19 -2.94 5.01
C LEU A 136 -3.62 -2.47 6.38
N MET A 137 -4.67 -1.64 6.45
CA MET A 137 -5.20 -1.08 7.70
C MET A 137 -5.97 -2.13 8.47
N ILE A 138 -5.89 -2.07 9.79
CA ILE A 138 -6.55 -3.02 10.68
C ILE A 138 -8.04 -2.71 10.74
N ASP A 139 -8.37 -1.42 10.80
CA ASP A 139 -9.75 -0.91 10.69
C ASP A 139 -9.86 0.05 9.51
N PRO A 140 -10.04 -0.46 8.27
CA PRO A 140 -10.20 0.38 7.10
C PRO A 140 -11.43 1.29 7.17
N ALA A 141 -12.49 0.89 7.90
CA ALA A 141 -13.67 1.74 8.06
C ALA A 141 -13.35 2.99 8.88
N ALA A 142 -12.59 2.85 9.98
CA ALA A 142 -12.10 3.99 10.75
C ALA A 142 -11.20 4.90 9.90
N ALA A 143 -10.31 4.33 9.09
CA ALA A 143 -9.43 5.10 8.23
C ALA A 143 -10.20 5.89 7.14
N PHE A 144 -11.23 5.31 6.53
CA PHE A 144 -12.11 6.03 5.60
C PHE A 144 -12.91 7.13 6.29
N ALA A 145 -13.42 6.88 7.51
CA ALA A 145 -14.13 7.89 8.29
C ALA A 145 -13.23 9.08 8.66
N GLU A 146 -11.99 8.82 9.10
CA GLU A 146 -10.99 9.85 9.38
C GLU A 146 -10.60 10.60 8.11
N THR A 147 -10.44 9.91 6.99
CA THR A 147 -10.18 10.54 5.68
C THR A 147 -11.33 11.50 5.31
N ARG A 148 -12.57 11.06 5.47
CA ARG A 148 -13.75 11.91 5.20
C ARG A 148 -13.79 13.13 6.13
N ARG A 149 -13.43 12.95 7.40
CA ARG A 149 -13.38 14.02 8.40
C ARG A 149 -12.36 15.11 8.04
N VAL A 150 -11.16 14.72 7.61
CA VAL A 150 -10.08 15.70 7.33
C VAL A 150 -10.23 16.39 5.98
N LEU A 151 -10.98 15.80 5.03
CA LEU A 151 -11.27 16.40 3.74
C LEU A 151 -12.24 17.57 3.86
N ARG A 152 -11.91 18.68 3.22
CA ARG A 152 -12.81 19.83 3.04
C ARG A 152 -14.03 19.44 2.21
N PRO A 153 -15.15 20.18 2.36
CA PRO A 153 -16.26 20.03 1.43
C PRO A 153 -15.82 20.21 -0.03
N GLY A 154 -16.17 19.21 -0.88
CA GLY A 154 -15.74 19.16 -2.27
C GLY A 154 -14.35 18.60 -2.53
N GLY A 155 -13.56 18.32 -1.48
CA GLY A 155 -12.29 17.62 -1.58
C GLY A 155 -12.45 16.21 -2.13
N ARG A 156 -11.36 15.65 -2.69
CA ARG A 156 -11.37 14.32 -3.32
C ARG A 156 -10.45 13.36 -2.59
N LEU A 157 -10.85 12.10 -2.57
CA LEU A 157 -10.01 10.97 -2.20
C LEU A 157 -9.68 10.18 -3.47
N ALA A 158 -8.39 9.96 -3.76
CA ALA A 158 -7.94 9.02 -4.78
C ALA A 158 -7.02 7.97 -4.14
N PHE A 159 -7.35 6.70 -4.30
CA PHE A 159 -6.56 5.62 -3.75
C PHE A 159 -6.47 4.42 -4.68
N SER A 160 -5.56 3.50 -4.38
CA SER A 160 -5.37 2.26 -5.12
C SER A 160 -5.20 1.09 -4.16
N VAL A 161 -5.81 -0.04 -4.49
CA VAL A 161 -5.64 -1.34 -3.84
C VAL A 161 -5.44 -2.42 -4.90
N PHE A 162 -4.87 -3.58 -4.54
CA PHE A 162 -4.77 -4.67 -5.51
C PHE A 162 -6.13 -5.34 -5.73
N GLY A 163 -6.41 -5.69 -6.97
CA GLY A 163 -7.60 -6.43 -7.39
C GLY A 163 -7.49 -7.94 -7.18
N ALA A 164 -8.31 -8.69 -7.89
CA ALA A 164 -8.51 -10.13 -7.73
C ALA A 164 -7.18 -10.94 -7.68
N PRO A 165 -7.09 -11.93 -6.78
CA PRO A 165 -5.87 -12.76 -6.59
C PRO A 165 -5.37 -13.43 -7.87
N GLU A 166 -6.30 -13.85 -8.75
CA GLU A 166 -5.99 -14.53 -10.02
C GLU A 166 -5.28 -13.60 -11.00
N ARG A 167 -5.50 -12.30 -10.86
CA ARG A 167 -4.88 -11.25 -11.68
C ARG A 167 -3.63 -10.64 -11.04
N ASN A 168 -3.29 -11.10 -9.82
CA ASN A 168 -2.13 -10.69 -9.03
C ASN A 168 -1.28 -11.89 -8.59
N PRO A 169 -0.84 -12.76 -9.53
CA PRO A 169 -0.08 -13.97 -9.20
C PRO A 169 1.24 -13.67 -8.48
N TRP A 170 1.81 -12.50 -8.67
CA TRP A 170 3.04 -12.09 -7.99
C TRP A 170 2.95 -12.16 -6.46
N ALA A 171 1.75 -11.94 -5.88
CA ALA A 171 1.49 -12.01 -4.44
C ALA A 171 0.68 -13.26 -4.06
N SER A 172 -0.30 -13.66 -4.89
CA SER A 172 -1.17 -14.79 -4.57
C SER A 172 -0.48 -16.15 -4.64
N LEU A 173 0.52 -16.32 -5.53
CA LEU A 173 1.28 -17.57 -5.62
C LEU A 173 2.09 -17.85 -4.33
N PRO A 174 2.98 -16.97 -3.87
CA PRO A 174 3.72 -17.23 -2.63
C PRO A 174 2.79 -17.35 -1.42
N GLY A 175 1.71 -16.58 -1.35
CA GLY A 175 0.71 -16.72 -0.29
C GLY A 175 0.08 -18.11 -0.25
N ARG A 176 -0.34 -18.66 -1.41
CA ARG A 176 -0.89 -20.02 -1.49
C ARG A 176 0.12 -21.10 -1.10
N VAL A 177 1.38 -20.95 -1.50
CA VAL A 177 2.44 -21.89 -1.09
C VAL A 177 2.60 -21.89 0.42
N LEU A 178 2.68 -20.70 1.05
CA LEU A 178 2.83 -20.58 2.50
C LEU A 178 1.63 -21.18 3.26
N VAL A 179 0.41 -20.93 2.79
CA VAL A 179 -0.82 -21.52 3.38
C VAL A 179 -0.83 -23.04 3.18
N GLY A 180 -0.54 -23.51 1.97
CA GLY A 180 -0.55 -24.94 1.64
C GLY A 180 0.46 -25.78 2.44
N GLN A 181 1.56 -25.15 2.85
CA GLN A 181 2.60 -25.75 3.70
C GLN A 181 2.34 -25.54 5.21
N GLY A 182 1.30 -24.79 5.58
CA GLY A 182 0.96 -24.53 6.98
C GLY A 182 1.85 -23.49 7.68
N TYR A 183 2.64 -22.71 6.94
CA TYR A 183 3.48 -21.66 7.53
C TYR A 183 2.69 -20.40 7.92
N ILE A 184 1.54 -20.18 7.29
CA ILE A 184 0.56 -19.17 7.67
C ILE A 184 -0.84 -19.77 7.61
N PRO A 185 -1.78 -19.28 8.42
CA PRO A 185 -3.19 -19.68 8.30
C PRO A 185 -3.76 -19.19 6.96
N PRO A 186 -4.85 -19.79 6.46
CA PRO A 186 -5.65 -19.20 5.40
C PRO A 186 -6.05 -17.76 5.79
N PRO A 187 -6.08 -16.83 4.82
CA PRO A 187 -6.49 -15.47 5.11
C PRO A 187 -7.93 -15.46 5.63
N GLU A 188 -8.14 -14.78 6.75
CA GLU A 188 -9.48 -14.51 7.25
C GLU A 188 -10.16 -13.46 6.37
N PRO A 189 -11.47 -13.56 6.14
CA PRO A 189 -12.21 -12.49 5.48
C PRO A 189 -11.94 -11.15 6.17
N GLU A 190 -11.66 -10.12 5.39
CA GLU A 190 -11.44 -8.76 5.88
C GLU A 190 -10.14 -8.52 6.70
N ALA A 191 -9.34 -9.55 6.95
CA ALA A 191 -8.04 -9.36 7.59
C ALA A 191 -7.10 -8.50 6.72
N PRO A 192 -6.31 -7.59 7.33
CA PRO A 192 -5.37 -6.74 6.60
C PRO A 192 -4.41 -7.54 5.72
N GLY A 193 -4.22 -7.12 4.48
CA GLY A 193 -3.32 -7.80 3.57
C GLY A 193 -3.37 -7.24 2.14
N ILE A 194 -2.41 -7.66 1.32
CA ILE A 194 -2.28 -7.17 -0.06
C ILE A 194 -3.57 -7.34 -0.88
N LEU A 195 -4.36 -8.38 -0.60
CA LEU A 195 -5.58 -8.71 -1.33
C LEU A 195 -6.87 -8.49 -0.52
N ALA A 196 -6.79 -7.84 0.64
CA ALA A 196 -7.93 -7.64 1.55
C ALA A 196 -9.08 -6.81 0.96
N MET A 197 -8.79 -5.96 -0.02
CA MET A 197 -9.76 -5.11 -0.70
C MET A 197 -9.86 -5.44 -2.21
N ALA A 198 -9.65 -6.70 -2.58
CA ALA A 198 -9.67 -7.14 -3.96
C ALA A 198 -11.06 -7.16 -4.60
N ASP A 199 -12.13 -7.16 -3.79
CA ASP A 199 -13.51 -7.08 -4.23
C ASP A 199 -13.96 -5.61 -4.37
N PRO A 200 -14.36 -5.16 -5.59
CA PRO A 200 -14.91 -3.82 -5.78
C PRO A 200 -16.18 -3.54 -4.95
N GLY A 201 -16.97 -4.57 -4.63
CA GLY A 201 -18.15 -4.47 -3.76
C GLY A 201 -17.76 -4.04 -2.35
N ARG A 202 -16.73 -4.67 -1.78
CA ARG A 202 -16.18 -4.30 -0.47
C ARG A 202 -15.60 -2.90 -0.45
N VAL A 203 -14.91 -2.50 -1.52
CA VAL A 203 -14.41 -1.12 -1.68
C VAL A 203 -15.54 -0.11 -1.62
N ARG A 204 -16.64 -0.34 -2.38
CA ARG A 204 -17.82 0.54 -2.36
C ARG A 204 -18.46 0.63 -0.99
N GLU A 205 -18.67 -0.51 -0.34
CA GLU A 205 -19.26 -0.58 0.99
C GLU A 205 -18.50 0.31 1.99
N LEU A 206 -17.19 0.18 2.06
CA LEU A 206 -16.35 0.95 2.97
C LEU A 206 -16.37 2.45 2.65
N VAL A 207 -16.25 2.82 1.38
CA VAL A 207 -16.23 4.21 0.92
C VAL A 207 -17.58 4.88 1.20
N VAL A 208 -18.68 4.27 0.77
CA VAL A 208 -20.04 4.83 0.97
C VAL A 208 -20.40 4.83 2.46
N GLY A 209 -20.04 3.77 3.20
CA GLY A 209 -20.24 3.68 4.64
C GLY A 209 -19.56 4.78 5.45
N ALA A 210 -18.45 5.32 4.95
CA ALA A 210 -17.77 6.47 5.55
C ALA A 210 -18.37 7.85 5.14
N GLY A 211 -19.43 7.87 4.34
CA GLY A 211 -20.13 9.09 3.94
C GLY A 211 -19.57 9.76 2.68
N PHE A 212 -18.77 9.06 1.90
CA PHE A 212 -18.38 9.50 0.56
C PHE A 212 -19.49 9.22 -0.46
N ALA A 213 -19.44 9.92 -1.60
CA ALA A 213 -20.27 9.60 -2.75
C ALA A 213 -19.90 8.23 -3.35
N GLU A 214 -20.77 7.68 -4.19
CA GLU A 214 -20.50 6.46 -4.96
C GLU A 214 -19.15 6.60 -5.69
N PRO A 215 -18.17 5.70 -5.44
CA PRO A 215 -16.85 5.83 -6.03
C PRO A 215 -16.82 5.41 -7.51
N GLU A 216 -16.05 6.12 -8.30
CA GLU A 216 -15.56 5.62 -9.59
C GLU A 216 -14.42 4.65 -9.33
N ILE A 217 -14.54 3.42 -9.82
CA ILE A 217 -13.52 2.36 -9.70
C ILE A 217 -13.10 1.96 -11.11
N GLU A 218 -11.80 2.03 -11.39
CA GLU A 218 -11.19 1.66 -12.66
C GLU A 218 -10.02 0.70 -12.43
N GLU A 219 -9.92 -0.34 -13.25
CA GLU A 219 -8.78 -1.25 -13.20
C GLU A 219 -7.58 -0.66 -13.93
N VAL A 220 -6.45 -0.59 -13.24
CA VAL A 220 -5.16 -0.23 -13.84
C VAL A 220 -4.25 -1.44 -13.80
N SER A 221 -3.82 -1.87 -15.00
CA SER A 221 -2.97 -3.03 -15.18
C SER A 221 -1.52 -2.61 -15.41
N PHE A 222 -0.60 -3.38 -14.84
CA PHE A 222 0.83 -3.29 -15.11
C PHE A 222 1.47 -4.67 -14.96
N ARG A 223 2.79 -4.77 -15.07
CA ARG A 223 3.48 -6.06 -14.98
C ARG A 223 4.70 -5.96 -14.07
N TRP A 224 4.87 -6.98 -13.22
CA TRP A 224 6.09 -7.20 -12.49
C TRP A 224 7.01 -8.10 -13.30
N THR A 225 8.05 -7.52 -13.89
CA THR A 225 9.05 -8.23 -14.67
C THR A 225 10.31 -8.45 -13.84
N PHE A 226 10.82 -9.66 -13.83
CA PHE A 226 12.02 -10.06 -13.10
C PHE A 226 13.02 -10.70 -14.05
N ALA A 227 14.29 -10.33 -13.97
CA ALA A 227 15.34 -10.83 -14.85
C ALA A 227 15.62 -12.32 -14.66
N ASP A 228 15.48 -12.78 -13.42
CA ASP A 228 15.71 -14.16 -12.99
C ASP A 228 14.86 -14.52 -11.76
N GLN A 229 14.94 -15.78 -11.35
CA GLN A 229 14.24 -16.28 -10.16
C GLN A 229 14.77 -15.64 -8.86
N ASP A 230 16.04 -15.26 -8.82
CA ASP A 230 16.64 -14.59 -7.67
C ASP A 230 16.09 -13.18 -7.51
N ALA A 231 15.86 -12.46 -8.61
CA ALA A 231 15.25 -11.14 -8.59
C ALA A 231 13.82 -11.19 -8.04
N TYR A 232 13.02 -12.19 -8.45
CA TYR A 232 11.68 -12.38 -7.91
C TYR A 232 11.71 -12.73 -6.41
N TRP A 233 12.57 -13.66 -6.01
CA TRP A 233 12.70 -14.04 -4.60
C TRP A 233 13.12 -12.85 -3.71
N ARG A 234 14.11 -12.07 -4.16
CA ARG A 234 14.51 -10.85 -3.45
C ARG A 234 13.37 -9.83 -3.34
N PHE A 235 12.61 -9.64 -4.42
CA PHE A 235 11.44 -8.76 -4.37
C PHE A 235 10.42 -9.24 -3.32
N LEU A 236 10.10 -10.52 -3.28
CA LEU A 236 9.19 -11.07 -2.27
C LEU A 236 9.70 -10.85 -0.85
N THR A 237 10.97 -11.13 -0.59
CA THR A 237 11.54 -11.04 0.76
C THR A 237 11.78 -9.60 1.23
N GLU A 238 11.97 -8.65 0.32
CA GLU A 238 12.35 -7.27 0.65
C GLU A 238 11.21 -6.26 0.53
N VAL A 239 10.13 -6.59 -0.22
CA VAL A 239 9.08 -5.62 -0.59
C VAL A 239 7.67 -6.09 -0.23
N ALA A 240 7.41 -7.41 -0.23
CA ALA A 240 6.05 -7.95 -0.16
C ALA A 240 5.44 -7.97 1.26
N GLY A 241 5.77 -7.02 2.13
CA GLY A 241 5.13 -6.82 3.43
C GLY A 241 5.10 -8.08 4.29
N ALA A 242 3.89 -8.50 4.69
CA ALA A 242 3.71 -9.67 5.55
C ALA A 242 4.26 -10.97 4.95
N ILE A 243 4.11 -11.19 3.63
CA ILE A 243 4.69 -12.35 2.93
C ILE A 243 6.21 -12.36 3.11
N GLY A 244 6.86 -11.24 2.81
CA GLY A 244 8.31 -11.11 2.95
C GLY A 244 8.78 -11.27 4.40
N SER A 245 8.00 -10.77 5.36
CA SER A 245 8.30 -10.96 6.79
C SER A 245 8.30 -12.44 7.17
N VAL A 246 7.29 -13.20 6.77
CA VAL A 246 7.21 -14.64 7.02
C VAL A 246 8.39 -15.36 6.35
N LEU A 247 8.63 -15.12 5.05
CA LEU A 247 9.72 -15.76 4.31
C LEU A 247 11.08 -15.59 4.99
N ARG A 248 11.37 -14.42 5.56
CA ARG A 248 12.65 -14.16 6.25
C ARG A 248 12.78 -14.84 7.60
N THR A 249 11.67 -15.23 8.24
CA THR A 249 11.69 -15.90 9.55
C THR A 249 11.79 -17.42 9.45
N LEU A 250 11.59 -17.98 8.26
CA LEU A 250 11.71 -19.42 8.04
C LEU A 250 13.20 -19.87 8.12
N PRO A 251 13.48 -21.11 8.59
CA PRO A 251 14.81 -21.69 8.52
C PRO A 251 15.34 -21.74 7.07
N PRO A 252 16.66 -21.62 6.82
CA PRO A 252 17.22 -21.53 5.46
C PRO A 252 16.82 -22.70 4.54
N GLU A 253 16.76 -23.92 5.06
CA GLU A 253 16.35 -25.12 4.33
C GLU A 253 14.87 -25.06 3.93
N VAL A 254 14.02 -24.50 4.79
CA VAL A 254 12.59 -24.28 4.51
C VAL A 254 12.41 -23.17 3.50
N GLN A 255 13.18 -22.07 3.62
CA GLN A 255 13.18 -21.00 2.61
C GLN A 255 13.52 -21.54 1.22
N ALA A 256 14.51 -22.45 1.11
CA ALA A 256 14.89 -23.05 -0.16
C ALA A 256 13.74 -23.89 -0.76
N GLN A 257 13.04 -24.69 0.05
CA GLN A 257 11.90 -25.49 -0.37
C GLN A 257 10.71 -24.61 -0.82
N VAL A 258 10.37 -23.61 -0.02
CA VAL A 258 9.29 -22.65 -0.36
C VAL A 258 9.61 -21.91 -1.65
N ARG A 259 10.86 -21.50 -1.82
CA ARG A 259 11.32 -20.83 -3.05
C ARG A 259 11.16 -21.72 -4.28
N GLU A 260 11.52 -23.00 -4.19
CA GLU A 260 11.34 -23.95 -5.29
C GLU A 260 9.87 -24.08 -5.66
N GLN A 261 8.98 -24.25 -4.68
CA GLN A 261 7.53 -24.34 -4.90
C GLN A 261 6.93 -23.06 -5.47
N VAL A 262 7.41 -21.88 -5.02
CA VAL A 262 6.99 -20.59 -5.60
C VAL A 262 7.45 -20.46 -7.05
N ASN A 263 8.68 -20.90 -7.38
CA ASN A 263 9.18 -20.92 -8.75
C ASN A 263 8.38 -21.88 -9.64
N GLU A 264 8.04 -23.07 -9.12
CA GLU A 264 7.19 -24.03 -9.82
C GLU A 264 5.79 -23.45 -10.10
N ALA A 265 5.18 -22.83 -9.08
CA ALA A 265 3.88 -22.18 -9.22
C ALA A 265 3.90 -20.98 -10.18
N ALA A 266 5.05 -20.29 -10.31
CA ALA A 266 5.24 -19.17 -11.21
C ALA A 266 5.65 -19.59 -12.64
N GLU A 267 5.88 -20.87 -12.91
CA GLU A 267 6.31 -21.37 -14.23
C GLU A 267 5.43 -20.93 -15.40
N PRO A 268 4.08 -20.85 -15.27
CA PRO A 268 3.21 -20.33 -16.34
C PRO A 268 3.52 -18.87 -16.76
N PHE A 269 4.24 -18.14 -15.94
CA PHE A 269 4.61 -16.74 -16.16
C PHE A 269 6.09 -16.58 -16.51
N ARG A 270 6.77 -17.66 -16.86
CA ARG A 270 8.19 -17.61 -17.23
C ARG A 270 8.43 -16.74 -18.45
N SER A 271 9.43 -15.87 -18.34
CA SER A 271 9.94 -15.03 -19.44
C SER A 271 11.47 -15.04 -19.41
N GLY A 272 12.08 -15.75 -20.36
CA GLY A 272 13.52 -15.97 -20.37
C GLY A 272 14.00 -16.73 -19.12
N LYS A 273 14.93 -16.13 -18.36
CA LYS A 273 15.43 -16.72 -17.10
C LYS A 273 14.59 -16.32 -15.87
N GLY A 274 13.69 -15.37 -16.02
CA GLY A 274 12.87 -14.82 -14.96
C GLY A 274 11.38 -14.96 -15.21
N TYR A 275 10.63 -13.96 -14.75
CA TYR A 275 9.16 -13.97 -14.81
C TYR A 275 8.61 -12.65 -15.32
N ASP A 276 7.41 -12.72 -15.92
CA ASP A 276 6.59 -11.57 -16.30
C ASP A 276 5.17 -11.79 -15.77
N LEU A 277 4.93 -11.30 -14.54
CA LEU A 277 3.73 -11.52 -13.76
C LEU A 277 2.75 -10.33 -13.92
N PRO A 278 1.48 -10.58 -14.29
CA PRO A 278 0.50 -9.51 -14.33
C PRO A 278 0.23 -8.95 -12.93
N ALA A 279 -0.16 -7.69 -12.90
CA ALA A 279 -0.68 -7.02 -11.72
C ALA A 279 -1.85 -6.11 -12.12
N VAL A 280 -2.89 -6.11 -11.31
CA VAL A 280 -4.09 -5.30 -11.50
C VAL A 280 -4.44 -4.62 -10.21
N CYS A 281 -4.57 -3.31 -10.27
CA CYS A 281 -5.09 -2.50 -9.18
C CYS A 281 -6.51 -2.03 -9.47
N LEU A 282 -7.31 -1.91 -8.42
CA LEU A 282 -8.53 -1.13 -8.40
C LEU A 282 -8.12 0.30 -7.99
N ASN A 283 -8.15 1.21 -8.93
CA ASN A 283 -7.94 2.62 -8.69
C ASN A 283 -9.29 3.29 -8.48
N VAL A 284 -9.40 4.08 -7.42
CA VAL A 284 -10.67 4.58 -6.91
C VAL A 284 -10.57 6.08 -6.71
N VAL A 285 -11.61 6.80 -7.12
CA VAL A 285 -11.80 8.22 -6.79
C VAL A 285 -13.21 8.47 -6.29
N THR A 286 -13.35 9.33 -5.26
CA THR A 286 -14.63 9.75 -4.69
C THR A 286 -14.53 11.15 -4.07
N ARG A 287 -15.70 11.70 -3.65
CA ARG A 287 -15.85 13.02 -3.00
C ARG A 287 -16.71 12.95 -1.75
#